data_af1ce98f18cae9f208f97acac89ec05d
#
_entry.id   af1ce98f18cae9f208f97acac89ec05d
#
_cell.length_a   1.000
_cell.length_b   1.000
_cell.length_c   1.000
_cell.angle_alpha   90.00
_cell.angle_beta   90.00
_cell.angle_gamma   90.00
#
_symmetry.space_group_name_H-M   'P 1'
#
loop_
_entity.id
_entity.type
_entity.pdbx_description
1 polymer ?
#
loop_
_entity_poly.entity_id
_entity_poly.type
_entity_poly.pdbx_seq_one_letter_code
_entity_poly.pdbx_strand_id
1 'polypeptide(L)'
;MHWSPRVEAYVTPVAPDEVGIAMLGPQRTDFDEALAEIPELRDRLADVAPASSLRGAGPLRQTALAPSRGRVLLVGDASGYVDAITGEGLRLGFAQARAAIASITGGPAYDGEWRRVTRDFRVLTDGLVRAAGTPARRAIVPAARALPWLYGGIVERLAR
;
A
#
# COMPACT_ATOMS: atom_id res chain seq x y z
N MET A 1 -7.62 7.81 8.62
CA MET A 1 -6.47 6.95 8.89
C MET A 1 -5.98 7.22 10.29
N HIS A 2 -5.73 6.18 11.08
CA HIS A 2 -5.25 6.26 12.45
C HIS A 2 -3.91 5.53 12.56
N TRP A 3 -3.06 6.00 13.45
CA TRP A 3 -1.71 5.45 13.66
C TRP A 3 -1.50 5.12 15.13
N SER A 4 -1.04 3.93 15.41
CA SER A 4 -0.50 3.53 16.71
C SER A 4 1.01 3.26 16.60
N PRO A 5 1.69 2.92 17.71
CA PRO A 5 3.08 2.51 17.65
C PRO A 5 3.33 1.25 16.79
N ARG A 6 2.34 0.37 16.63
CA ARG A 6 2.48 -0.94 15.97
C ARG A 6 1.62 -1.10 14.72
N VAL A 7 0.48 -0.41 14.63
CA VAL A 7 -0.50 -0.63 13.56
C VAL A 7 -0.96 0.68 12.92
N GLU A 8 -1.38 0.57 11.67
CA GLU A 8 -2.10 1.59 10.92
C GLU A 8 -3.52 1.11 10.68
N ALA A 9 -4.51 1.94 10.96
CA ALA A 9 -5.91 1.62 10.70
C ALA A 9 -6.51 2.57 9.66
N TYR A 10 -7.12 1.99 8.66
CA TYR A 10 -7.86 2.67 7.59
C TYR A 10 -9.34 2.47 7.85
N VAL A 11 -10.08 3.56 7.93
CA VAL A 11 -11.54 3.55 8.06
C VAL A 11 -12.13 4.14 6.79
N THR A 12 -12.88 3.33 6.06
CA THR A 12 -13.44 3.70 4.76
C THR A 12 -14.95 3.49 4.78
N PRO A 13 -15.77 4.52 4.55
CA PRO A 13 -17.21 4.34 4.33
C PRO A 13 -17.43 3.44 3.10
N VAL A 14 -18.22 2.38 3.26
CA VAL A 14 -18.58 1.42 2.19
C VAL A 14 -20.06 1.45 1.90
N ALA A 15 -20.89 1.89 2.88
CA ALA A 15 -22.32 2.15 2.73
C ALA A 15 -22.71 3.32 3.66
N PRO A 16 -23.95 3.83 3.60
CA PRO A 16 -24.41 4.92 4.45
C PRO A 16 -24.27 4.65 5.96
N ASP A 17 -24.40 3.39 6.34
CA ASP A 17 -24.38 2.89 7.72
C ASP A 17 -23.28 1.85 7.99
N GLU A 18 -22.35 1.66 7.05
CA GLU A 18 -21.28 0.67 7.15
C GLU A 18 -19.92 1.27 6.85
N VAL A 19 -18.91 0.91 7.65
CA VAL A 19 -17.51 1.26 7.42
C VAL A 19 -16.65 0.01 7.32
N GLY A 20 -15.79 -0.03 6.33
CA GLY A 20 -14.70 -0.99 6.25
C GLY A 20 -13.53 -0.56 7.12
N ILE A 21 -12.99 -1.48 7.92
CA ILE A 21 -11.79 -1.23 8.73
C ILE A 21 -10.71 -2.20 8.28
N ALA A 22 -9.59 -1.65 7.81
CA ALA A 22 -8.39 -2.42 7.49
C ALA A 22 -7.26 -2.01 8.43
N MET A 23 -6.58 -2.99 9.03
CA MET A 23 -5.43 -2.76 9.88
C MET A 23 -4.18 -3.38 9.25
N LEU A 24 -3.12 -2.58 9.14
CA LEU A 24 -1.79 -3.02 8.73
C LEU A 24 -0.89 -3.05 9.95
N GLY A 25 -0.23 -4.17 10.18
CA GLY A 25 0.63 -4.37 11.35
C GLY A 25 1.56 -5.57 11.18
N PRO A 26 2.33 -5.91 12.22
CA PRO A 26 3.15 -7.10 12.25
C PRO A 26 2.35 -8.36 11.96
N GLN A 27 3.04 -9.43 11.53
CA GLN A 27 2.39 -10.73 11.35
C GLN A 27 1.68 -11.19 12.63
N ARG A 28 0.50 -11.77 12.48
CA ARG A 28 -0.34 -12.26 13.58
C ARG A 28 -0.84 -11.14 14.52
N THR A 29 -0.95 -9.91 14.02
CA THR A 29 -1.64 -8.86 14.78
C THR A 29 -3.08 -9.30 15.03
N ASP A 30 -3.46 -9.37 16.30
CA ASP A 30 -4.86 -9.54 16.68
C ASP A 30 -5.62 -8.24 16.45
N PHE A 31 -6.84 -8.34 15.93
CA PHE A 31 -7.64 -7.15 15.57
C PHE A 31 -8.10 -6.36 16.81
N ASP A 32 -8.53 -7.06 17.86
CA ASP A 32 -9.06 -6.40 19.05
C ASP A 32 -7.93 -5.77 19.87
N GLU A 33 -6.76 -6.43 19.94
CA GLU A 33 -5.57 -5.84 20.55
C GLU A 33 -5.11 -4.59 19.77
N ALA A 34 -5.13 -4.64 18.43
CA ALA A 34 -4.76 -3.51 17.59
C ALA A 34 -5.76 -2.36 17.72
N LEU A 35 -7.05 -2.67 17.80
CA LEU A 35 -8.11 -1.67 18.03
C LEU A 35 -7.95 -0.99 19.38
N ALA A 36 -7.56 -1.73 20.42
CA ALA A 36 -7.30 -1.17 21.77
C ALA A 36 -6.18 -0.12 21.80
N GLU A 37 -5.23 -0.19 20.83
CA GLU A 37 -4.18 0.82 20.68
C GLU A 37 -4.66 2.15 20.06
N ILE A 38 -5.89 2.19 19.56
CA ILE A 38 -6.48 3.36 18.89
C ILE A 38 -7.79 3.73 19.65
N PRO A 39 -7.71 4.42 20.80
CA PRO A 39 -8.87 4.68 21.66
C PRO A 39 -10.01 5.38 20.93
N GLU A 40 -9.70 6.37 20.08
CA GLU A 40 -10.72 7.10 19.32
C GLU A 40 -11.55 6.18 18.42
N LEU A 41 -10.91 5.21 17.78
CA LEU A 41 -11.59 4.27 16.89
C LEU A 41 -12.37 3.23 17.72
N ARG A 42 -11.75 2.69 18.76
CA ARG A 42 -12.39 1.75 19.69
C ARG A 42 -13.68 2.33 20.28
N ASP A 43 -13.62 3.57 20.79
CA ASP A 43 -14.75 4.21 21.46
C ASP A 43 -15.90 4.49 20.48
N ARG A 44 -15.58 4.79 19.21
CA ARG A 44 -16.60 4.95 18.15
C ARG A 44 -17.25 3.64 17.72
N LEU A 45 -16.63 2.51 17.98
CA LEU A 45 -17.10 1.17 17.59
C LEU A 45 -17.65 0.37 18.77
N ALA A 46 -17.64 0.91 19.99
CA ALA A 46 -17.98 0.17 21.21
C ALA A 46 -19.35 -0.52 21.17
N ASP A 47 -20.34 0.13 20.54
CA ASP A 47 -21.71 -0.36 20.44
C ASP A 47 -22.08 -0.86 19.03
N VAL A 48 -21.07 -1.08 18.16
CA VAL A 48 -21.29 -1.48 16.77
C VAL A 48 -20.96 -2.95 16.59
N ALA A 49 -21.94 -3.72 16.12
CA ALA A 49 -21.73 -5.13 15.78
C ALA A 49 -20.93 -5.26 14.46
N PRO A 50 -20.01 -6.24 14.35
CA PRO A 50 -19.33 -6.52 13.09
C PRO A 50 -20.31 -6.95 12.00
N ALA A 51 -20.25 -6.31 10.82
CA ALA A 51 -21.05 -6.67 9.65
C ALA A 51 -20.50 -7.89 8.89
N SER A 52 -19.24 -8.28 9.14
CA SER A 52 -18.60 -9.43 8.49
C SER A 52 -17.58 -10.12 9.42
N SER A 53 -17.18 -11.33 9.05
CA SER A 53 -16.06 -12.01 9.70
C SER A 53 -14.73 -11.33 9.36
N LEU A 54 -13.79 -11.34 10.32
CA LEU A 54 -12.42 -10.89 10.10
C LEU A 54 -11.74 -11.73 9.03
N ARG A 55 -10.96 -11.05 8.19
CA ARG A 55 -10.10 -11.69 7.18
C ARG A 55 -8.71 -11.07 7.26
N GLY A 56 -7.69 -11.90 7.10
CA GLY A 56 -6.30 -11.46 7.09
C GLY A 56 -5.57 -11.98 5.87
N ALA A 57 -4.57 -11.25 5.42
CA ALA A 57 -3.66 -11.65 4.37
C ALA A 57 -2.23 -11.24 4.73
N GLY A 58 -1.27 -12.05 4.35
CA GLY A 58 0.15 -11.77 4.55
C GLY A 58 1.03 -12.99 4.27
N PRO A 59 2.35 -12.78 4.22
CA PRO A 59 3.04 -11.50 4.24
C PRO A 59 2.76 -10.68 2.99
N LEU A 60 2.64 -9.35 3.12
CA LEU A 60 2.32 -8.49 1.98
C LEU A 60 3.51 -8.36 1.01
N ARG A 61 4.72 -8.22 1.53
CA ARG A 61 5.91 -8.06 0.68
C ARG A 61 6.16 -9.30 -0.17
N GLN A 62 6.14 -9.12 -1.49
CA GLN A 62 6.42 -10.17 -2.47
C GLN A 62 7.49 -9.70 -3.46
N THR A 63 8.31 -10.64 -3.91
CA THR A 63 9.35 -10.40 -4.91
C THR A 63 9.29 -11.47 -5.98
N ALA A 64 9.05 -11.08 -7.22
CA ALA A 64 9.20 -11.96 -8.36
C ALA A 64 10.65 -11.90 -8.88
N LEU A 65 11.19 -13.02 -9.31
CA LEU A 65 12.54 -13.10 -9.91
C LEU A 65 12.63 -12.30 -11.21
N ALA A 66 11.55 -12.32 -12.00
CA ALA A 66 11.41 -11.55 -13.23
C ALA A 66 9.92 -11.21 -13.44
N PRO A 67 9.58 -10.08 -14.09
CA PRO A 67 8.21 -9.74 -14.41
C PRO A 67 7.65 -10.55 -15.59
N SER A 68 8.53 -11.20 -16.37
CA SER A 68 8.10 -12.09 -17.45
C SER A 68 8.98 -13.34 -17.56
N ARG A 69 8.38 -14.42 -18.09
CA ARG A 69 9.10 -15.64 -18.44
C ARG A 69 8.40 -16.34 -19.61
N GLY A 70 9.06 -16.37 -20.76
CA GLY A 70 8.47 -16.92 -21.99
C GLY A 70 7.20 -16.15 -22.37
N ARG A 71 6.05 -16.82 -22.37
CA ARG A 71 4.74 -16.22 -22.71
C ARG A 71 3.94 -15.77 -21.46
N VAL A 72 4.50 -15.88 -20.27
CA VAL A 72 3.86 -15.48 -19.02
C VAL A 72 4.35 -14.09 -18.64
N LEU A 73 3.43 -13.17 -18.42
CA LEU A 73 3.68 -11.81 -17.95
C LEU A 73 2.96 -11.64 -16.61
N LEU A 74 3.68 -11.20 -15.59
CA LEU A 74 3.14 -10.94 -14.26
C LEU A 74 2.70 -9.47 -14.14
N VAL A 75 1.48 -9.24 -13.70
CA VAL A 75 0.93 -7.90 -13.49
C VAL A 75 0.39 -7.74 -12.07
N GLY A 76 0.28 -6.52 -11.59
CA GLY A 76 -0.16 -6.22 -10.22
C GLY A 76 0.78 -6.84 -9.18
N ASP A 77 0.23 -7.25 -8.06
CA ASP A 77 0.96 -7.78 -6.92
C ASP A 77 1.74 -9.06 -7.26
N ALA A 78 1.28 -9.85 -8.25
CA ALA A 78 2.00 -11.02 -8.74
C ALA A 78 3.39 -10.69 -9.30
N SER A 79 3.60 -9.49 -9.83
CA SER A 79 4.89 -9.02 -10.35
C SER A 79 5.83 -8.48 -9.26
N GLY A 80 5.36 -8.43 -8.04
CA GLY A 80 6.05 -7.94 -6.85
C GLY A 80 5.29 -6.83 -6.14
N TYR A 81 5.30 -6.88 -4.83
CA TYR A 81 4.62 -5.94 -3.95
C TYR A 81 5.56 -5.48 -2.83
N VAL A 82 5.57 -4.19 -2.54
CA VAL A 82 6.42 -3.62 -1.49
C VAL A 82 5.63 -3.49 -0.20
N ASP A 83 4.60 -2.63 -0.22
CA ASP A 83 3.76 -2.33 0.94
C ASP A 83 2.48 -1.58 0.52
N ALA A 84 1.44 -1.64 1.36
CA ALA A 84 0.16 -0.97 1.13
C ALA A 84 0.18 0.53 1.51
N ILE A 85 1.23 0.99 2.17
CA ILE A 85 1.31 2.33 2.80
C ILE A 85 1.00 3.49 1.85
N THR A 86 1.24 3.34 0.56
CA THR A 86 0.98 4.39 -0.44
C THR A 86 -0.37 4.28 -1.13
N GLY A 87 -1.07 3.14 -1.01
CA GLY A 87 -2.36 2.89 -1.67
C GLY A 87 -2.33 2.79 -3.20
N GLU A 88 -1.16 2.73 -3.84
CA GLU A 88 -0.97 2.82 -5.30
C GLU A 88 -1.08 1.49 -6.06
N GLY A 89 -1.39 0.38 -5.38
CA GLY A 89 -1.38 -0.96 -5.97
C GLY A 89 -2.25 -1.10 -7.22
N LEU A 90 -3.48 -0.59 -7.19
CA LEU A 90 -4.40 -0.66 -8.34
C LEU A 90 -3.89 0.15 -9.54
N ARG A 91 -3.40 1.36 -9.31
CA ARG A 91 -2.85 2.20 -10.38
C ARG A 91 -1.68 1.52 -11.08
N LEU A 92 -0.76 0.96 -10.30
CA LEU A 92 0.37 0.18 -10.84
C LEU A 92 -0.08 -1.05 -11.60
N GLY A 93 -1.04 -1.80 -11.06
CA GLY A 93 -1.60 -2.96 -11.74
C GLY A 93 -2.17 -2.61 -13.11
N PHE A 94 -2.93 -1.51 -13.22
CA PHE A 94 -3.44 -1.03 -14.51
C PHE A 94 -2.34 -0.56 -15.45
N ALA A 95 -1.32 0.17 -14.96
CA ALA A 95 -0.19 0.59 -15.79
C ALA A 95 0.60 -0.60 -16.32
N GLN A 96 0.83 -1.62 -15.50
CA GLN A 96 1.48 -2.87 -15.90
C GLN A 96 0.64 -3.67 -16.90
N ALA A 97 -0.68 -3.76 -16.70
CA ALA A 97 -1.58 -4.43 -17.64
C ALA A 97 -1.55 -3.76 -19.02
N ARG A 98 -1.56 -2.44 -19.07
CA ARG A 98 -1.40 -1.68 -20.32
C ARG A 98 -0.07 -1.98 -21.00
N ALA A 99 1.04 -2.01 -20.24
CA ALA A 99 2.36 -2.33 -20.75
C ALA A 99 2.43 -3.79 -21.29
N ALA A 100 1.79 -4.73 -20.58
CA ALA A 100 1.71 -6.13 -21.02
C ALA A 100 0.95 -6.26 -22.33
N ILE A 101 -0.23 -5.62 -22.46
CA ILE A 101 -1.01 -5.62 -23.70
C ILE A 101 -0.22 -4.99 -24.85
N ALA A 102 0.42 -3.83 -24.63
CA ALA A 102 1.25 -3.19 -25.64
C ALA A 102 2.37 -4.12 -26.13
N SER A 103 3.04 -4.82 -25.22
CA SER A 103 4.09 -5.77 -25.57
C SER A 103 3.57 -6.96 -26.40
N ILE A 104 2.40 -7.50 -26.08
CA ILE A 104 1.77 -8.62 -26.80
C ILE A 104 1.36 -8.20 -28.23
N THR A 105 0.98 -6.93 -28.41
CA THR A 105 0.54 -6.37 -29.71
C THR A 105 1.67 -5.75 -30.54
N GLY A 106 2.92 -6.10 -30.27
CA GLY A 106 4.08 -5.67 -31.06
C GLY A 106 4.75 -4.37 -30.59
N GLY A 107 4.38 -3.86 -29.43
CA GLY A 107 5.03 -2.72 -28.78
C GLY A 107 6.33 -3.08 -28.06
N PRO A 108 6.82 -2.19 -27.18
CA PRO A 108 8.06 -2.39 -26.42
C PRO A 108 8.04 -3.64 -25.55
N ALA A 109 9.23 -4.22 -25.29
CA ALA A 109 9.38 -5.38 -24.44
C ALA A 109 8.85 -5.10 -23.01
N TYR A 110 8.03 -6.01 -22.49
CA TYR A 110 7.33 -5.85 -21.21
C TYR A 110 8.27 -5.55 -20.04
N ASP A 111 9.39 -6.23 -19.93
CA ASP A 111 10.35 -6.06 -18.82
C ASP A 111 10.88 -4.63 -18.70
N GLY A 112 11.12 -3.98 -19.83
CA GLY A 112 11.55 -2.58 -19.88
C GLY A 112 10.45 -1.63 -19.39
N GLU A 113 9.25 -1.81 -19.91
CA GLU A 113 8.07 -1.02 -19.52
C GLU A 113 7.68 -1.26 -18.05
N TRP A 114 7.72 -2.51 -17.59
CA TRP A 114 7.47 -2.85 -16.19
C TRP A 114 8.43 -2.09 -15.25
N ARG A 115 9.74 -2.10 -15.56
CA ARG A 115 10.73 -1.34 -14.77
C ARG A 115 10.42 0.15 -14.77
N ARG A 116 10.03 0.70 -15.92
CA ARG A 116 9.70 2.12 -16.09
C ARG A 116 8.51 2.51 -15.21
N VAL A 117 7.41 1.75 -15.25
CA VAL A 117 6.17 2.08 -14.51
C VAL A 117 6.26 1.79 -13.02
N THR A 118 7.14 0.89 -12.59
CA THR A 118 7.25 0.48 -11.17
C THR A 118 8.39 1.15 -10.41
N ARG A 119 9.40 1.71 -11.10
CA ARG A 119 10.64 2.19 -10.48
C ARG A 119 10.42 3.20 -9.39
N ASP A 120 9.72 4.28 -9.70
CA ASP A 120 9.54 5.39 -8.77
C ASP A 120 8.73 4.96 -7.55
N PHE A 121 7.65 4.20 -7.78
CA PHE A 121 6.88 3.60 -6.69
C PHE A 121 7.75 2.72 -5.78
N ARG A 122 8.51 1.78 -6.36
CA ARG A 122 9.34 0.85 -5.58
C ARG A 122 10.39 1.58 -4.76
N VAL A 123 11.07 2.57 -5.34
CA VAL A 123 12.11 3.35 -4.65
C VAL A 123 11.50 4.18 -3.53
N LEU A 124 10.42 4.90 -3.80
CA LEU A 124 9.78 5.78 -2.82
C LEU A 124 9.11 4.99 -1.70
N THR A 125 8.36 3.93 -2.04
CA THR A 125 7.69 3.09 -1.03
C THR A 125 8.71 2.34 -0.17
N ASP A 126 9.76 1.76 -0.75
CA ASP A 126 10.80 1.06 0.01
C ASP A 126 11.54 2.03 0.94
N GLY A 127 11.81 3.25 0.48
CA GLY A 127 12.39 4.32 1.29
C GLY A 127 11.48 4.72 2.47
N LEU A 128 10.17 4.89 2.20
CA LEU A 128 9.19 5.25 3.23
C LEU A 128 9.03 4.14 4.27
N VAL A 129 8.89 2.89 3.84
CA VAL A 129 8.76 1.73 4.73
C VAL A 129 10.00 1.57 5.61
N ARG A 130 11.21 1.75 5.06
CA ARG A 130 12.44 1.73 5.86
C ARG A 130 12.47 2.86 6.88
N ALA A 131 12.11 4.08 6.47
CA ALA A 131 12.06 5.22 7.39
C ALA A 131 11.01 5.00 8.50
N ALA A 132 9.83 4.48 8.16
CA ALA A 132 8.78 4.17 9.12
C ALA A 132 9.17 3.07 10.12
N GLY A 133 10.03 2.13 9.72
CA GLY A 133 10.58 1.07 10.57
C GLY A 133 11.71 1.52 11.51
N THR A 134 12.12 2.79 11.47
CA THR A 134 13.22 3.34 12.29
C THR A 134 12.74 4.49 13.20
N PRO A 135 13.56 4.98 14.15
CA PRO A 135 13.24 6.19 14.90
C PRO A 135 12.96 7.42 14.03
N ALA A 136 13.41 7.43 12.76
CA ALA A 136 13.13 8.50 11.80
C ALA A 136 11.64 8.68 11.51
N ARG A 137 10.78 7.68 11.79
CA ARG A 137 9.32 7.79 11.67
C ARG A 137 8.75 9.02 12.38
N ARG A 138 9.34 9.42 13.52
CA ARG A 138 8.90 10.59 14.29
C ARG A 138 9.10 11.91 13.55
N ALA A 139 10.01 11.94 12.57
CA ALA A 139 10.31 13.11 11.76
C ALA A 139 9.49 13.17 10.45
N ILE A 140 8.84 12.08 10.01
CA ILE A 140 8.12 12.03 8.73
C ILE A 140 7.03 13.10 8.66
N VAL A 141 6.13 13.15 9.64
CA VAL A 141 5.03 14.13 9.66
C VAL A 141 5.52 15.56 9.87
N PRO A 142 6.42 15.85 10.85
CA PRO A 142 7.02 17.19 10.96
C PRO A 142 7.73 17.64 9.68
N ALA A 143 8.50 16.77 9.03
CA ALA A 143 9.17 17.08 7.78
C ALA A 143 8.19 17.37 6.63
N ALA A 144 7.13 16.59 6.50
CA ALA A 144 6.08 16.82 5.52
C ALA A 144 5.36 18.17 5.73
N ARG A 145 5.16 18.58 6.99
CA ARG A 145 4.61 19.89 7.33
C ARG A 145 5.57 21.04 7.06
N ALA A 146 6.86 20.84 7.32
CA ALA A 146 7.89 21.87 7.10
C ALA A 146 8.23 22.06 5.62
N LEU A 147 8.07 21.01 4.79
CA LEU A 147 8.43 20.99 3.38
C LEU A 147 7.26 20.51 2.51
N PRO A 148 6.12 21.24 2.48
CA PRO A 148 4.91 20.80 1.77
C PRO A 148 5.12 20.64 0.27
N TRP A 149 5.98 21.45 -0.33
CA TRP A 149 6.35 21.36 -1.74
C TRP A 149 7.08 20.06 -2.08
N LEU A 150 7.97 19.59 -1.18
CA LEU A 150 8.67 18.31 -1.34
C LEU A 150 7.69 17.14 -1.21
N TYR A 151 6.81 17.20 -0.21
CA TYR A 151 5.79 16.19 -0.02
C TYR A 151 4.84 16.13 -1.23
N GLY A 152 4.35 17.27 -1.69
CA GLY A 152 3.53 17.38 -2.90
C GLY A 152 4.22 16.77 -4.12
N GLY A 153 5.49 17.09 -4.35
CA GLY A 153 6.28 16.52 -5.45
C GLY A 153 6.44 14.99 -5.37
N ILE A 154 6.58 14.43 -4.17
CA ILE A 154 6.62 12.97 -3.96
C ILE A 154 5.27 12.35 -4.30
N VAL A 155 4.17 12.93 -3.80
CA VAL A 155 2.80 12.45 -4.06
C VAL A 155 2.47 12.51 -5.56
N GLU A 156 2.76 13.64 -6.22
CA GLU A 156 2.57 13.76 -7.66
C GLU A 156 3.37 12.73 -8.47
N ARG A 157 4.59 12.42 -8.02
CA ARG A 157 5.44 11.44 -8.69
C ARG A 157 4.94 10.01 -8.49
N LEU A 158 4.34 9.72 -7.36
CA LEU A 158 3.66 8.45 -7.12
C LEU A 158 2.37 8.33 -7.94
N ALA A 159 1.64 9.43 -8.13
CA ALA A 159 0.35 9.46 -8.84
C ALA A 159 0.48 9.41 -10.39
N ARG A 160 1.68 9.59 -10.95
CA ARG A 160 1.98 9.47 -12.40
C ARG A 160 2.34 8.04 -12.78
#